data_8d27d69d288caabef3afb9f0bd255e40
#
_entry.id   8d27d69d288caabef3afb9f0bd255e40
#
_cell.length_a   1.000
_cell.length_b   1.000
_cell.length_c   1.000
_cell.angle_alpha   90.00
_cell.angle_beta   90.00
_cell.angle_gamma   90.00
#
_symmetry.space_group_name_H-M   'P 1'
#
loop_
_entity.id
_entity.type
_entity.pdbx_description
1 polymer ?
#
loop_
_entity_poly.entity_id
_entity_poly.type
_entity_poly.pdbx_seq_one_letter_code
_entity_poly.pdbx_strand_id
1 'polypeptide(L)'
;VKKQPIDSNLENILAECGINNKFLENMDNEDLDKMIENSTNQAVKLCGNDVGVPIIVLNDGKKEKAIFGPIISDVPNLEESLEMWEHFKYICFNENIHELKRERFIPLGL
;
A
#
# COMPACT_ATOMS: atom_id res chain seq x y z
N VAL A 1 -2.65 -23.79 5.26
CA VAL A 1 -1.59 -23.34 4.34
C VAL A 1 -0.35 -24.15 4.66
N LYS A 2 0.21 -24.93 3.69
CA LYS A 2 1.44 -25.67 3.90
C LYS A 2 2.59 -24.66 4.04
N LYS A 3 3.21 -24.62 5.23
CA LYS A 3 4.43 -23.85 5.48
C LYS A 3 5.51 -24.29 4.49
N GLN A 4 6.04 -23.36 3.72
CA GLN A 4 7.27 -23.62 2.97
C GLN A 4 8.45 -23.52 3.93
N PRO A 5 9.45 -24.39 3.80
CA PRO A 5 10.67 -24.27 4.58
C PRO A 5 11.30 -22.90 4.32
N ILE A 6 11.79 -22.26 5.38
CA ILE A 6 12.57 -21.03 5.28
C ILE A 6 13.74 -21.32 4.34
N ASP A 7 13.78 -20.63 3.22
CA ASP A 7 14.88 -20.75 2.27
C ASP A 7 16.15 -20.24 2.98
N SER A 8 17.22 -21.04 2.97
CA SER A 8 18.54 -20.64 3.52
C SER A 8 19.06 -19.33 2.90
N ASN A 9 18.46 -18.88 1.82
CA ASN A 9 18.73 -17.61 1.17
C ASN A 9 18.11 -16.41 1.91
N LEU A 10 17.02 -16.61 2.68
CA LEU A 10 16.31 -15.52 3.37
C LEU A 10 17.16 -14.86 4.46
N GLU A 11 17.93 -15.66 5.21
CA GLU A 11 18.86 -15.13 6.23
C GLU A 11 19.93 -14.23 5.60
N ASN A 12 20.46 -14.64 4.45
CA ASN A 12 21.44 -13.86 3.70
C ASN A 12 20.84 -12.55 3.18
N ILE A 13 19.63 -12.60 2.62
CA ILE A 13 18.90 -11.42 2.13
C ILE A 13 18.65 -10.43 3.28
N LEU A 14 18.21 -10.92 4.44
CA LEU A 14 17.99 -10.06 5.61
C LEU A 14 19.30 -9.40 6.08
N ALA A 15 20.39 -10.15 6.10
CA ALA A 15 21.70 -9.63 6.46
C ALA A 15 22.18 -8.55 5.48
N GLU A 16 22.03 -8.78 4.16
CA GLU A 16 22.35 -7.79 3.11
C GLU A 16 21.50 -6.51 3.25
N CYS A 17 20.24 -6.63 3.65
CA CYS A 17 19.35 -5.50 3.91
C CYS A 17 19.59 -4.83 5.29
N GLY A 18 20.51 -5.32 6.11
CA GLY A 18 20.75 -4.83 7.46
C GLY A 18 19.61 -5.13 8.45
N ILE A 19 18.77 -6.13 8.14
CA ILE A 19 17.64 -6.54 8.97
C ILE A 19 18.08 -7.68 9.89
N ASN A 20 17.71 -7.58 11.17
CA ASN A 20 18.09 -8.59 12.16
C ASN A 20 17.33 -9.90 11.93
N ASN A 21 18.06 -11.03 11.87
CA ASN A 21 17.48 -12.37 11.66
C ASN A 21 16.48 -12.81 12.75
N LYS A 22 16.46 -12.15 13.93
CA LYS A 22 15.43 -12.41 14.93
C LYS A 22 13.99 -12.26 14.43
N PHE A 23 13.77 -11.50 13.36
CA PHE A 23 12.45 -11.37 12.75
C PHE A 23 11.94 -12.66 12.10
N LEU A 24 12.86 -13.60 11.77
CA LEU A 24 12.50 -14.93 11.27
C LEU A 24 11.74 -15.76 12.32
N GLU A 25 12.01 -15.53 13.62
CA GLU A 25 11.29 -16.20 14.72
C GLU A 25 9.80 -15.90 14.71
N ASN A 26 9.41 -14.77 14.12
CA ASN A 26 8.02 -14.33 14.05
C ASN A 26 7.28 -14.79 12.79
N MET A 27 7.93 -15.50 11.86
CA MET A 27 7.30 -15.92 10.60
C MET A 27 6.08 -16.85 10.80
N ASP A 28 6.07 -17.58 11.90
CA ASP A 28 5.00 -18.50 12.27
C ASP A 28 4.05 -17.92 13.35
N ASN A 29 4.13 -16.61 13.59
CA ASN A 29 3.31 -15.96 14.61
C ASN A 29 1.91 -15.64 14.06
N GLU A 30 0.91 -16.45 14.46
CA GLU A 30 -0.49 -16.29 14.03
C GLU A 30 -1.11 -14.93 14.44
N ASP A 31 -0.57 -14.24 15.43
CA ASP A 31 -1.07 -12.91 15.80
C ASP A 31 -0.67 -11.85 14.76
N LEU A 32 0.48 -12.02 14.09
CA LEU A 32 0.86 -11.19 12.95
C LEU A 32 -0.04 -11.46 11.75
N ASP A 33 -0.40 -12.71 11.49
CA ASP A 33 -1.34 -13.08 10.43
C ASP A 33 -2.70 -12.41 10.67
N LYS A 34 -3.21 -12.43 11.90
CA LYS A 34 -4.46 -11.73 12.27
C LYS A 34 -4.35 -10.22 12.10
N MET A 35 -3.20 -9.63 12.42
CA MET A 35 -3.00 -8.18 12.21
C MET A 35 -3.05 -7.83 10.72
N ILE A 36 -2.39 -8.62 9.86
CA ILE A 36 -2.41 -8.43 8.40
C ILE A 36 -3.83 -8.61 7.87
N GLU A 37 -4.52 -9.66 8.29
CA GLU A 37 -5.91 -9.93 7.89
C GLU A 37 -6.84 -8.78 8.29
N ASN A 38 -6.74 -8.29 9.52
CA ASN A 38 -7.53 -7.15 9.99
C ASN A 38 -7.25 -5.88 9.17
N SER A 39 -5.98 -5.59 8.87
CA SER A 39 -5.59 -4.45 8.04
C SER A 39 -6.15 -4.58 6.62
N THR A 40 -6.07 -5.76 6.03
CA THR A 40 -6.63 -6.05 4.70
C THR A 40 -8.15 -5.88 4.70
N ASN A 41 -8.83 -6.42 5.71
CA ASN A 41 -10.29 -6.30 5.84
C ASN A 41 -10.74 -4.85 6.01
N GLN A 42 -9.97 -4.00 6.71
CA GLN A 42 -10.24 -2.57 6.79
C GLN A 42 -10.13 -1.90 5.42
N ALA A 43 -9.06 -2.18 4.66
CA ALA A 43 -8.88 -1.64 3.32
C ALA A 43 -10.02 -2.05 2.38
N VAL A 44 -10.39 -3.33 2.38
CA VAL A 44 -11.51 -3.86 1.58
C VAL A 44 -12.84 -3.22 1.98
N LYS A 45 -13.08 -3.02 3.27
CA LYS A 45 -14.30 -2.37 3.77
C LYS A 45 -14.43 -0.92 3.29
N LEU A 46 -13.33 -0.20 3.18
CA LEU A 46 -13.30 1.21 2.81
C LEU A 46 -13.26 1.46 1.31
N CYS A 47 -12.57 0.61 0.55
CA CYS A 47 -12.29 0.82 -0.87
C CYS A 47 -12.89 -0.24 -1.80
N GLY A 48 -13.43 -1.33 -1.23
CA GLY A 48 -13.90 -2.49 -1.99
C GLY A 48 -12.79 -3.50 -2.26
N ASN A 49 -13.16 -4.63 -2.87
CA ASN A 49 -12.25 -5.74 -3.15
C ASN A 49 -11.82 -5.84 -4.62
N ASP A 50 -12.29 -4.92 -5.45
CA ASP A 50 -11.97 -4.83 -6.89
C ASP A 50 -10.86 -3.80 -7.17
N VAL A 51 -9.97 -3.61 -6.20
CA VAL A 51 -8.84 -2.67 -6.29
C VAL A 51 -7.57 -3.32 -5.78
N GLY A 52 -6.43 -2.82 -6.27
CA GLY A 52 -5.12 -3.25 -5.79
C GLY A 52 -4.55 -2.32 -4.72
N VAL A 53 -3.24 -2.24 -4.65
CA VAL A 53 -2.49 -1.35 -3.77
C VAL A 53 -1.69 -0.33 -4.61
N PRO A 54 -1.44 0.88 -4.11
CA PRO A 54 -1.75 1.37 -2.76
C PRO A 54 -3.21 1.76 -2.56
N ILE A 55 -3.75 1.61 -1.36
CA ILE A 55 -5.01 2.19 -0.93
C ILE A 55 -4.69 3.33 0.04
N ILE A 56 -5.12 4.53 -0.27
CA ILE A 56 -4.92 5.71 0.56
C ILE A 56 -6.26 6.06 1.22
N VAL A 57 -6.23 6.17 2.54
CA VAL A 57 -7.39 6.56 3.34
C VAL A 57 -7.20 7.98 3.83
N LEU A 58 -8.15 8.85 3.54
CA LEU A 58 -8.20 10.23 4.00
C LEU A 58 -9.36 10.44 4.95
N ASN A 59 -9.11 11.24 5.99
CA ASN A 59 -10.11 11.63 6.98
C ASN A 59 -10.03 13.15 7.19
N ASP A 60 -11.14 13.86 6.97
CA ASP A 60 -11.25 15.31 7.14
C ASP A 60 -11.89 15.69 8.49
N GLY A 61 -12.07 14.73 9.40
CA GLY A 61 -12.75 14.89 10.67
C GLY A 61 -14.27 14.73 10.61
N LYS A 62 -14.87 14.64 9.43
CA LYS A 62 -16.29 14.40 9.19
C LYS A 62 -16.55 13.14 8.39
N LYS A 63 -15.71 12.89 7.41
CA LYS A 63 -15.82 11.76 6.49
C LYS A 63 -14.47 11.05 6.41
N GLU A 64 -14.54 9.74 6.26
CA GLU A 64 -13.42 8.89 5.90
C GLU A 64 -13.67 8.31 4.52
N LYS A 65 -12.72 8.47 3.62
CA LYS A 65 -12.77 7.98 2.24
C LYS A 65 -11.48 7.30 1.89
N ALA A 66 -11.60 6.27 1.07
CA ALA A 66 -10.46 5.52 0.55
C ALA A 66 -10.53 5.47 -0.97
N ILE A 67 -9.37 5.51 -1.59
CA ILE A 67 -9.20 5.39 -3.04
C ILE A 67 -7.95 4.57 -3.35
N PHE A 68 -8.01 3.82 -4.45
CA PHE A 68 -6.84 3.14 -5.00
C PHE A 68 -5.95 4.12 -5.76
N GLY A 69 -4.65 4.06 -5.53
CA GLY A 69 -3.67 4.96 -6.14
C GLY A 69 -3.37 6.21 -5.27
N PRO A 70 -2.70 7.23 -5.85
CA PRO A 70 -2.18 7.29 -7.21
C PRO A 70 -0.99 6.36 -7.44
N ILE A 71 -0.79 5.95 -8.71
CA ILE A 71 0.44 5.29 -9.15
C ILE A 71 1.23 6.31 -9.97
N ILE A 72 2.41 6.68 -9.47
CA ILE A 72 3.25 7.73 -10.03
C ILE A 72 4.54 7.08 -10.52
N SER A 73 4.97 7.39 -11.74
CA SER A 73 6.20 6.82 -12.33
C SER A 73 7.46 7.55 -11.89
N ASP A 74 7.34 8.83 -11.55
CA ASP A 74 8.43 9.67 -11.10
C ASP A 74 7.97 10.60 -9.98
N VAL A 75 8.87 10.97 -9.08
CA VAL A 75 8.55 11.85 -7.95
C VAL A 75 8.57 13.30 -8.42
N PRO A 76 7.44 14.03 -8.37
CA PRO A 76 7.41 15.44 -8.74
C PRO A 76 8.24 16.30 -7.78
N ASN A 77 8.57 17.51 -8.19
CA ASN A 77 9.16 18.48 -7.27
C ASN A 77 8.15 18.86 -6.15
N LEU A 78 8.63 19.60 -5.14
CA LEU A 78 7.81 19.92 -3.96
C LEU A 78 6.55 20.72 -4.31
N GLU A 79 6.63 21.71 -5.19
CA GLU A 79 5.52 22.57 -5.58
C GLU A 79 4.44 21.76 -6.30
N GLU A 80 4.83 20.99 -7.29
CA GLU A 80 3.94 20.07 -8.02
C GLU A 80 3.32 19.00 -7.09
N SER A 81 4.09 18.49 -6.14
CA SER A 81 3.60 17.51 -5.17
C SER A 81 2.52 18.08 -4.27
N LEU A 82 2.67 19.33 -3.82
CA LEU A 82 1.68 20.03 -3.00
C LEU A 82 0.39 20.30 -3.78
N GLU A 83 0.52 20.78 -5.02
CA GLU A 83 -0.64 21.00 -5.89
C GLU A 83 -1.36 19.69 -6.20
N MET A 84 -0.61 18.64 -6.56
CA MET A 84 -1.17 17.30 -6.79
C MET A 84 -1.90 16.78 -5.56
N TRP A 85 -1.38 17.00 -4.35
CA TRP A 85 -2.01 16.59 -3.11
C TRP A 85 -3.36 17.27 -2.87
N GLU A 86 -3.46 18.57 -3.15
CA GLU A 86 -4.74 19.29 -3.01
C GLU A 86 -5.80 18.74 -3.98
N HIS A 87 -5.42 18.51 -5.25
CA HIS A 87 -6.31 17.92 -6.24
C HIS A 87 -6.68 16.47 -5.91
N PHE A 88 -5.71 15.69 -5.41
CA PHE A 88 -5.97 14.32 -4.98
C PHE A 88 -6.99 14.25 -3.84
N LYS A 89 -6.88 15.12 -2.83
CA LYS A 89 -7.88 15.21 -1.76
C LYS A 89 -9.29 15.47 -2.32
N TYR A 90 -9.41 16.40 -3.24
CA TYR A 90 -10.68 16.71 -3.88
C TYR A 90 -11.28 15.49 -4.60
N ILE A 91 -10.45 14.77 -5.35
CA ILE A 91 -10.87 13.54 -6.05
C ILE A 91 -11.30 12.47 -5.05
N CYS A 92 -10.50 12.23 -4.02
CA CYS A 92 -10.77 11.20 -3.01
C CYS A 92 -12.10 11.41 -2.28
N PHE A 93 -12.47 12.66 -1.97
CA PHE A 93 -13.72 12.97 -1.29
C PHE A 93 -14.95 13.07 -2.22
N ASN A 94 -14.75 13.01 -3.54
CA ASN A 94 -15.83 13.02 -4.51
C ASN A 94 -16.38 11.61 -4.72
N GLU A 95 -17.57 11.33 -4.21
CA GLU A 95 -18.21 10.01 -4.22
C GLU A 95 -18.58 9.49 -5.62
N ASN A 96 -18.51 10.33 -6.65
CA ASN A 96 -18.82 9.95 -8.03
C ASN A 96 -17.57 9.55 -8.85
N ILE A 97 -16.38 9.65 -8.26
CA ILE A 97 -15.13 9.27 -8.91
C ILE A 97 -14.69 7.92 -8.36
N HIS A 98 -14.70 6.91 -9.21
CA HIS A 98 -14.35 5.54 -8.83
C HIS A 98 -12.98 5.12 -9.35
N GLU A 99 -12.59 5.58 -10.55
CA GLU A 99 -11.31 5.20 -11.16
C GLU A 99 -10.82 6.30 -12.10
N LEU A 100 -9.50 6.57 -12.05
CA LEU A 100 -8.75 7.33 -13.03
C LEU A 100 -7.54 6.50 -13.45
N LYS A 101 -7.49 6.09 -14.72
CA LYS A 101 -6.46 5.19 -15.22
C LYS A 101 -5.99 5.58 -16.60
N ARG A 102 -4.71 5.38 -16.86
CA ARG A 102 -4.12 5.41 -18.20
C ARG A 102 -3.12 4.28 -18.35
N GLU A 103 -2.84 3.90 -19.59
CA GLU A 103 -1.74 2.97 -19.84
C GLU A 103 -0.40 3.61 -19.43
N ARG A 104 0.45 2.81 -18.84
CA ARG A 104 1.77 3.25 -18.39
C ARG A 104 2.79 2.94 -19.48
N PHE A 105 3.34 3.97 -20.09
CA PHE A 105 4.37 3.88 -21.10
C PHE A 105 5.80 4.01 -20.54
N ILE A 106 5.92 4.52 -19.31
CA ILE A 106 7.19 4.74 -18.63
C ILE A 106 7.29 3.71 -17.49
N PRO A 107 8.37 2.92 -17.39
CA PRO A 107 8.62 2.07 -16.25
C PRO A 107 8.61 2.87 -14.94
N LEU A 108 8.25 2.22 -13.83
CA LEU A 108 8.45 2.83 -12.52
C LEU A 108 9.95 3.04 -12.31
N GLY A 109 10.35 4.25 -11.98
CA GLY A 109 11.70 4.54 -11.51
C GLY A 109 11.91 3.84 -10.15
N LEU A 110 12.83 2.88 -10.11
CA LEU A 110 13.31 2.19 -8.92
C LEU A 110 14.75 2.61 -8.67
#